data_69a7e6f93e73cd6e2b40e1946dcb914d
#
_entry.id   69a7e6f93e73cd6e2b40e1946dcb914d
#
_cell.length_a   1.000
_cell.length_b   1.000
_cell.length_c   1.000
_cell.angle_alpha   90.00
_cell.angle_beta   90.00
_cell.angle_gamma   90.00
#
_symmetry.space_group_name_H-M   'P 1'
#
loop_
_entity.id
_entity.type
_entity.pdbx_description
1 polymer ?
#
loop_
_entity_poly.entity_id
_entity_poly.type
_entity_poly.pdbx_seq_one_letter_code
_entity_poly.pdbx_strand_id
1 'polypeptide(L)'
;MRSRLIVFLQMLLMLPTLISCFTEEEIVSSQTDIITVGQQLPDFSVRMNDGTQVSSGSLSGKPAVIVFFHTGCSDCRKELPVVQHVYNECSLQASFVCISRAEDEAAVAAYWQAEKLSLPYSAQPDNTVYQKFARQTIPRIYIADAAGTVRYVFVERVSYKQLSEAVKEVSGSE
;
A
#
# COMPACT_ATOMS: atom_id res chain seq x y z
N MET A 1 -39.15 17.75 52.48
CA MET A 1 -39.15 16.81 51.37
C MET A 1 -38.77 17.45 50.00
N ARG A 2 -38.74 18.81 49.88
CA ARG A 2 -38.45 19.48 48.58
C ARG A 2 -36.94 19.66 48.27
N SER A 3 -36.08 19.60 49.28
CA SER A 3 -34.62 19.86 49.09
C SER A 3 -33.84 18.64 48.51
N ARG A 4 -34.32 17.39 48.72
CA ARG A 4 -33.65 16.17 48.21
C ARG A 4 -33.92 15.90 46.75
N LEU A 5 -35.02 16.44 46.21
CA LEU A 5 -35.39 16.25 44.80
C LEU A 5 -34.53 17.10 43.84
N ILE A 6 -34.07 18.27 44.30
CA ILE A 6 -33.27 19.19 43.50
C ILE A 6 -31.83 18.69 43.33
N VAL A 7 -31.27 18.00 44.33
CA VAL A 7 -29.93 17.44 44.26
C VAL A 7 -29.85 16.28 43.28
N PHE A 8 -30.92 15.45 43.19
CA PHE A 8 -30.99 14.38 42.22
C PHE A 8 -31.14 14.84 40.77
N LEU A 9 -31.75 15.97 40.53
CA LEU A 9 -31.92 16.54 39.19
C LEU A 9 -30.66 17.20 38.67
N GLN A 10 -29.74 17.68 39.54
CA GLN A 10 -28.46 18.24 39.15
C GLN A 10 -27.38 17.19 38.87
N MET A 11 -27.53 15.96 39.36
CA MET A 11 -26.56 14.87 39.14
C MET A 11 -26.77 14.14 37.80
N LEU A 12 -27.88 14.35 37.13
CA LEU A 12 -28.20 13.74 35.83
C LEU A 12 -27.69 14.52 34.61
N LEU A 13 -27.06 15.69 34.82
CA LEU A 13 -26.64 16.59 33.74
C LEU A 13 -25.14 16.58 33.43
N MET A 14 -24.38 15.67 34.09
CA MET A 14 -22.93 15.52 33.85
C MET A 14 -22.61 14.16 33.22
N LEU A 15 -23.26 13.83 32.08
CA LEU A 15 -22.74 12.79 31.20
C LEU A 15 -21.67 13.45 30.30
N PRO A 16 -20.40 13.10 30.40
CA PRO A 16 -19.43 13.52 29.41
C PRO A 16 -19.77 12.82 28.10
N THR A 17 -20.22 13.59 27.13
CA THR A 17 -20.28 13.14 25.74
C THR A 17 -18.84 12.85 25.29
N LEU A 18 -18.46 11.58 25.31
CA LEU A 18 -17.28 11.11 24.60
C LEU A 18 -17.57 11.30 23.10
N ILE A 19 -17.32 12.50 22.60
CA ILE A 19 -17.19 12.75 21.17
C ILE A 19 -15.90 12.04 20.79
N SER A 20 -16.03 10.81 20.29
CA SER A 20 -14.96 10.13 19.59
C SER A 20 -14.61 10.99 18.37
N CYS A 21 -13.51 11.69 18.46
CA CYS A 21 -12.92 12.40 17.32
C CYS A 21 -12.40 11.31 16.35
N PHE A 22 -13.27 10.85 15.46
CA PHE A 22 -12.81 10.18 14.25
C PHE A 22 -12.09 11.24 13.42
N THR A 23 -10.78 11.11 13.28
CA THR A 23 -10.01 12.02 12.45
C THR A 23 -10.41 11.79 10.98
N GLU A 24 -10.62 12.88 10.26
CA GLU A 24 -11.03 12.89 8.84
C GLU A 24 -10.10 12.05 7.94
N GLU A 25 -8.84 11.86 8.36
CA GLU A 25 -7.84 11.03 7.67
C GLU A 25 -8.22 9.54 7.62
N GLU A 26 -8.78 8.96 8.69
CA GLU A 26 -9.22 7.56 8.68
C GLU A 26 -10.41 7.33 7.74
N ILE A 27 -11.32 8.29 7.63
CA ILE A 27 -12.51 8.18 6.78
C ILE A 27 -12.12 8.27 5.30
N VAL A 28 -11.18 9.16 4.94
CA VAL A 28 -10.71 9.33 3.55
C VAL A 28 -9.94 8.09 3.08
N SER A 29 -9.09 7.51 3.93
CA SER A 29 -8.37 6.27 3.63
C SER A 29 -9.34 5.11 3.33
N SER A 30 -10.37 4.92 4.15
CA SER A 30 -11.32 3.82 3.99
C SER A 30 -12.16 3.89 2.72
N GLN A 31 -12.35 5.07 2.12
CA GLN A 31 -13.12 5.24 0.87
C GLN A 31 -12.29 4.97 -0.40
N THR A 32 -10.97 5.05 -0.30
CA THR A 32 -10.07 4.87 -1.45
C THR A 32 -9.50 3.45 -1.56
N ASP A 33 -9.47 2.72 -0.45
CA ASP A 33 -8.93 1.38 -0.38
C ASP A 33 -10.00 0.32 -0.67
N ILE A 34 -9.66 -0.64 -1.52
CA ILE A 34 -10.45 -1.86 -1.73
C ILE A 34 -9.81 -2.98 -0.92
N ILE A 35 -8.46 -3.03 -0.92
CA ILE A 35 -7.67 -4.00 -0.15
C ILE A 35 -7.00 -3.27 1.01
N THR A 36 -7.20 -3.81 2.22
CA THR A 36 -6.64 -3.30 3.48
C THR A 36 -5.83 -4.38 4.20
N VAL A 37 -5.14 -3.98 5.26
CA VAL A 37 -4.37 -4.90 6.12
C VAL A 37 -5.26 -6.02 6.64
N GLY A 38 -4.77 -7.26 6.61
CA GLY A 38 -5.46 -8.48 7.01
C GLY A 38 -6.23 -9.18 5.88
N GLN A 39 -6.42 -8.55 4.73
CA GLN A 39 -7.10 -9.16 3.58
C GLN A 39 -6.11 -9.91 2.68
N GLN A 40 -6.64 -10.85 1.90
CA GLN A 40 -5.86 -11.56 0.88
C GLN A 40 -5.62 -10.64 -0.33
N LEU A 41 -4.47 -10.82 -0.99
CA LEU A 41 -4.24 -10.22 -2.29
C LEU A 41 -5.38 -10.60 -3.24
N PRO A 42 -5.94 -9.65 -4.00
CA PRO A 42 -6.93 -9.96 -5.00
C PRO A 42 -6.32 -10.77 -6.13
N ASP A 43 -7.13 -11.52 -6.86
CA ASP A 43 -6.64 -12.24 -8.02
C ASP A 43 -6.23 -11.27 -9.14
N PHE A 44 -4.94 -11.33 -9.53
CA PHE A 44 -4.38 -10.56 -10.65
C PHE A 44 -3.29 -11.37 -11.36
N SER A 45 -3.01 -10.97 -12.59
CA SER A 45 -1.90 -11.50 -13.39
C SER A 45 -1.38 -10.40 -14.30
N VAL A 46 -0.06 -10.22 -14.32
CA VAL A 46 0.63 -9.20 -15.10
C VAL A 46 1.85 -9.78 -15.80
N ARG A 47 2.17 -9.24 -16.98
CA ARG A 47 3.41 -9.56 -17.68
C ARG A 47 4.49 -8.55 -17.27
N MET A 48 5.62 -9.06 -16.80
CA MET A 48 6.76 -8.24 -16.39
C MET A 48 7.62 -7.82 -17.59
N ASN A 49 8.47 -6.83 -17.36
CA ASN A 49 9.39 -6.28 -18.38
C ASN A 49 10.43 -7.28 -18.90
N ASP A 50 10.69 -8.37 -18.18
CA ASP A 50 11.56 -9.48 -18.62
C ASP A 50 10.77 -10.57 -19.37
N GLY A 51 9.47 -10.37 -19.60
CA GLY A 51 8.57 -11.30 -20.28
C GLY A 51 7.96 -12.37 -19.38
N THR A 52 8.33 -12.47 -18.11
CA THR A 52 7.73 -13.43 -17.18
C THR A 52 6.30 -13.04 -16.81
N GLN A 53 5.50 -14.02 -16.39
CA GLN A 53 4.14 -13.81 -15.90
C GLN A 53 4.14 -13.88 -14.38
N VAL A 54 3.64 -12.85 -13.73
CA VAL A 54 3.46 -12.81 -12.27
C VAL A 54 1.97 -12.71 -11.95
N SER A 55 1.51 -13.53 -11.02
CA SER A 55 0.14 -13.53 -10.51
C SER A 55 0.11 -13.58 -8.99
N SER A 56 -1.03 -13.26 -8.38
CA SER A 56 -1.23 -13.45 -6.94
C SER A 56 -0.89 -14.86 -6.49
N GLY A 57 -1.27 -15.87 -7.27
CA GLY A 57 -0.94 -17.28 -6.99
C GLY A 57 0.56 -17.59 -7.08
N SER A 58 1.28 -16.98 -8.03
CA SER A 58 2.73 -17.22 -8.19
C SER A 58 3.58 -16.50 -7.12
N LEU A 59 3.00 -15.54 -6.39
CA LEU A 59 3.64 -14.88 -5.26
C LEU A 59 3.51 -15.66 -3.94
N SER A 60 2.73 -16.73 -3.92
CA SER A 60 2.57 -17.58 -2.75
C SER A 60 3.90 -18.26 -2.37
N GLY A 61 4.16 -18.41 -1.06
CA GLY A 61 5.37 -19.03 -0.53
C GLY A 61 6.52 -18.07 -0.26
N LYS A 62 6.42 -16.81 -0.71
CA LYS A 62 7.40 -15.75 -0.45
C LYS A 62 6.69 -14.42 -0.20
N PRO A 63 7.14 -13.58 0.75
CA PRO A 63 6.62 -12.23 0.91
C PRO A 63 6.69 -11.43 -0.40
N ALA A 64 5.69 -10.58 -0.63
CA ALA A 64 5.59 -9.79 -1.84
C ALA A 64 5.42 -8.29 -1.53
N VAL A 65 6.15 -7.45 -2.26
CA VAL A 65 6.04 -5.99 -2.26
C VAL A 65 5.46 -5.57 -3.61
N ILE A 66 4.21 -5.12 -3.61
CA ILE A 66 3.48 -4.68 -4.80
C ILE A 66 3.40 -3.16 -4.79
N VAL A 67 3.93 -2.51 -5.82
CA VAL A 67 4.02 -1.06 -5.92
C VAL A 67 3.22 -0.56 -7.12
N PHE A 68 2.20 0.23 -6.87
CA PHE A 68 1.47 0.92 -7.94
C PHE A 68 2.00 2.33 -8.14
N PHE A 69 2.28 2.68 -9.39
CA PHE A 69 2.91 3.95 -9.76
C PHE A 69 2.41 4.48 -11.11
N HIS A 70 2.83 5.71 -11.43
CA HIS A 70 2.80 6.31 -12.77
C HIS A 70 4.01 7.23 -12.92
N THR A 71 4.73 7.17 -14.04
CA THR A 71 5.99 7.94 -14.22
C THR A 71 5.77 9.45 -14.28
N GLY A 72 4.58 9.90 -14.64
CA GLY A 72 4.15 11.30 -14.60
C GLY A 72 3.74 11.80 -13.19
N CYS A 73 3.61 10.92 -12.20
CA CYS A 73 3.22 11.29 -10.85
C CYS A 73 4.43 11.77 -10.04
N SER A 74 4.38 13.01 -9.51
CA SER A 74 5.48 13.62 -8.76
C SER A 74 5.86 12.86 -7.50
N ASP A 75 4.89 12.30 -6.79
CA ASP A 75 5.14 11.55 -5.56
C ASP A 75 5.67 10.15 -5.86
N CYS A 76 5.18 9.49 -6.93
CA CYS A 76 5.77 8.24 -7.41
C CYS A 76 7.26 8.39 -7.75
N ARG A 77 7.64 9.51 -8.38
CA ARG A 77 9.05 9.81 -8.71
C ARG A 77 9.95 9.96 -7.49
N LYS A 78 9.38 10.39 -6.36
CA LYS A 78 10.12 10.48 -5.09
C LYS A 78 10.22 9.12 -4.39
N GLU A 79 9.18 8.30 -4.49
CA GLU A 79 9.11 7.02 -3.79
C GLU A 79 9.80 5.86 -4.52
N LEU A 80 9.81 5.85 -5.87
CA LEU A 80 10.49 4.79 -6.62
C LEU A 80 11.97 4.62 -6.28
N PRO A 81 12.78 5.68 -6.06
CA PRO A 81 14.15 5.53 -5.54
C PRO A 81 14.24 4.92 -4.15
N VAL A 82 13.27 5.19 -3.27
CA VAL A 82 13.18 4.56 -1.94
C VAL A 82 12.91 3.07 -2.07
N VAL A 83 11.95 2.70 -2.92
CA VAL A 83 11.65 1.29 -3.22
C VAL A 83 12.85 0.59 -3.84
N GLN A 84 13.57 1.26 -4.77
CA GLN A 84 14.80 0.72 -5.38
C GLN A 84 15.86 0.42 -4.33
N HIS A 85 16.03 1.30 -3.34
CA HIS A 85 17.01 1.08 -2.28
C HIS A 85 16.65 -0.16 -1.45
N VAL A 86 15.39 -0.29 -1.04
CA VAL A 86 14.91 -1.47 -0.31
C VAL A 86 15.00 -2.75 -1.16
N TYR A 87 14.70 -2.66 -2.46
CA TYR A 87 14.86 -3.78 -3.39
C TYR A 87 16.31 -4.29 -3.43
N ASN A 88 17.28 -3.39 -3.49
CA ASN A 88 18.70 -3.78 -3.53
C ASN A 88 19.12 -4.59 -2.29
N GLU A 89 18.48 -4.36 -1.14
CA GLU A 89 18.77 -5.07 0.10
C GLU A 89 17.92 -6.32 0.31
N CYS A 90 16.64 -6.26 -0.06
CA CYS A 90 15.63 -7.26 0.33
C CYS A 90 15.13 -8.15 -0.82
N SER A 91 15.68 -8.03 -2.04
CA SER A 91 15.20 -8.81 -3.21
C SER A 91 15.36 -10.34 -3.07
N LEU A 92 16.25 -10.79 -2.19
CA LEU A 92 16.36 -12.20 -1.86
C LEU A 92 15.28 -12.69 -0.90
N GLN A 93 14.79 -11.81 -0.02
CA GLN A 93 13.81 -12.13 1.01
C GLN A 93 12.35 -11.93 0.54
N ALA A 94 12.10 -10.99 -0.37
CA ALA A 94 10.77 -10.68 -0.87
C ALA A 94 10.73 -10.56 -2.40
N SER A 95 9.57 -10.84 -2.99
CA SER A 95 9.29 -10.62 -4.41
C SER A 95 8.83 -9.17 -4.59
N PHE A 96 9.45 -8.42 -5.51
CA PHE A 96 9.03 -7.06 -5.84
C PHE A 96 8.32 -7.02 -7.18
N VAL A 97 7.17 -6.32 -7.24
CA VAL A 97 6.33 -6.20 -8.44
C VAL A 97 5.87 -4.75 -8.56
N CYS A 98 6.49 -3.97 -9.43
CA CYS A 98 6.05 -2.60 -9.70
C CYS A 98 5.05 -2.62 -10.87
N ILE A 99 3.86 -2.08 -10.68
CA ILE A 99 2.76 -2.12 -11.66
C ILE A 99 2.37 -0.68 -12.00
N SER A 100 2.49 -0.28 -13.26
CA SER A 100 2.05 1.04 -13.68
C SER A 100 0.51 1.14 -13.70
N ARG A 101 0.02 2.37 -13.61
CA ARG A 101 -1.41 2.68 -13.68
C ARG A 101 -1.71 3.48 -14.95
N ALA A 102 -2.27 2.82 -15.97
CA ALA A 102 -2.67 3.41 -17.25
C ALA A 102 -1.50 4.13 -17.96
N GLU A 103 -0.44 3.39 -18.22
CA GLU A 103 0.77 3.91 -18.87
C GLU A 103 1.35 2.87 -19.83
N ASP A 104 1.80 3.29 -20.99
CA ASP A 104 2.36 2.39 -21.99
C ASP A 104 3.79 1.94 -21.63
N GLU A 105 4.19 0.79 -22.20
CA GLU A 105 5.48 0.16 -21.92
C GLU A 105 6.66 1.06 -22.31
N ALA A 106 6.57 1.82 -23.41
CA ALA A 106 7.66 2.67 -23.88
C ALA A 106 7.93 3.82 -22.91
N ALA A 107 6.87 4.44 -22.36
CA ALA A 107 7.01 5.50 -21.37
C ALA A 107 7.64 4.99 -20.08
N VAL A 108 7.17 3.83 -19.57
CA VAL A 108 7.75 3.21 -18.37
C VAL A 108 9.21 2.81 -18.58
N ALA A 109 9.53 2.16 -19.69
CA ALA A 109 10.89 1.74 -20.03
C ALA A 109 11.86 2.94 -20.12
N ALA A 110 11.44 4.03 -20.79
CA ALA A 110 12.26 5.25 -20.89
C ALA A 110 12.53 5.86 -19.52
N TYR A 111 11.55 5.91 -18.64
CA TYR A 111 11.72 6.40 -17.27
C TYR A 111 12.68 5.52 -16.47
N TRP A 112 12.50 4.17 -16.50
CA TRP A 112 13.39 3.22 -15.81
C TRP A 112 14.86 3.40 -16.25
N GLN A 113 15.08 3.56 -17.55
CA GLN A 113 16.42 3.79 -18.10
C GLN A 113 16.99 5.14 -17.63
N ALA A 114 16.22 6.21 -17.68
CA ALA A 114 16.65 7.55 -17.29
C ALA A 114 17.02 7.62 -15.80
N GLU A 115 16.23 7.00 -14.94
CA GLU A 115 16.42 6.97 -13.48
C GLU A 115 17.32 5.81 -13.02
N LYS A 116 17.80 4.97 -13.95
CA LYS A 116 18.66 3.80 -13.66
C LYS A 116 18.04 2.84 -12.65
N LEU A 117 16.73 2.64 -12.74
CA LEU A 117 16.02 1.69 -11.90
C LEU A 117 16.23 0.27 -12.41
N SER A 118 16.40 -0.68 -11.47
CA SER A 118 16.50 -2.13 -11.74
C SER A 118 15.33 -2.92 -11.15
N LEU A 119 14.35 -2.24 -10.55
CA LEU A 119 13.11 -2.84 -10.06
C LEU A 119 12.40 -3.58 -11.20
N PRO A 120 11.91 -4.81 -10.98
CA PRO A 120 11.04 -5.47 -11.93
C PRO A 120 9.71 -4.70 -12.05
N TYR A 121 9.26 -4.46 -13.27
CA TYR A 121 8.02 -3.72 -13.50
C TYR A 121 7.12 -4.37 -14.54
N SER A 122 5.85 -4.01 -14.49
CA SER A 122 4.83 -4.32 -15.48
C SER A 122 4.15 -3.03 -15.93
N ALA A 123 4.21 -2.71 -17.20
CA ALA A 123 3.47 -1.61 -17.79
C ALA A 123 2.03 -2.07 -18.08
N GLN A 124 1.06 -1.31 -17.55
CA GLN A 124 -0.36 -1.60 -17.74
C GLN A 124 -1.00 -0.47 -18.56
N PRO A 125 -1.63 -0.76 -19.70
CA PRO A 125 -2.21 0.29 -20.55
C PRO A 125 -3.48 0.91 -19.95
N ASP A 126 -4.01 0.30 -18.88
CA ASP A 126 -5.22 0.73 -18.20
C ASP A 126 -5.14 0.60 -16.66
N ASN A 127 -6.26 0.84 -15.99
CA ASN A 127 -6.37 0.79 -14.53
C ASN A 127 -6.89 -0.55 -13.99
N THR A 128 -7.09 -1.56 -14.83
CA THR A 128 -7.84 -2.77 -14.45
C THR A 128 -7.23 -3.50 -13.27
N VAL A 129 -5.90 -3.65 -13.26
CA VAL A 129 -5.19 -4.31 -12.15
C VAL A 129 -5.23 -3.44 -10.90
N TYR A 130 -4.93 -2.14 -11.03
CA TYR A 130 -4.95 -1.20 -9.92
C TYR A 130 -6.32 -1.13 -9.22
N GLN A 131 -7.41 -1.12 -9.99
CA GLN A 131 -8.79 -1.04 -9.48
C GLN A 131 -9.21 -2.25 -8.63
N LYS A 132 -8.46 -3.35 -8.66
CA LYS A 132 -8.66 -4.47 -7.74
C LYS A 132 -8.12 -4.19 -6.33
N PHE A 133 -7.20 -3.25 -6.19
CA PHE A 133 -6.53 -2.89 -4.93
C PHE A 133 -7.05 -1.59 -4.32
N ALA A 134 -7.28 -0.59 -5.16
CA ALA A 134 -7.69 0.75 -4.72
C ALA A 134 -8.43 1.51 -5.82
N ARG A 135 -9.12 2.59 -5.42
CA ARG A 135 -9.85 3.47 -6.35
C ARG A 135 -9.05 4.69 -6.76
N GLN A 136 -8.25 5.22 -5.85
CA GLN A 136 -7.52 6.48 -6.04
C GLN A 136 -6.16 6.44 -5.34
N THR A 137 -5.34 7.43 -5.64
CA THR A 137 -4.08 7.75 -4.98
C THR A 137 -2.96 6.74 -5.26
N ILE A 138 -1.90 7.23 -5.86
CA ILE A 138 -0.61 6.56 -6.05
C ILE A 138 0.51 7.53 -5.62
N PRO A 139 1.71 7.06 -5.22
CA PRO A 139 2.06 5.64 -5.16
C PRO A 139 1.33 4.89 -4.05
N ARG A 140 1.14 3.59 -4.24
CA ARG A 140 0.67 2.67 -3.21
C ARG A 140 1.58 1.48 -3.14
N ILE A 141 1.91 1.07 -1.93
CA ILE A 141 2.77 -0.08 -1.67
C ILE A 141 2.02 -1.03 -0.76
N TYR A 142 1.81 -2.25 -1.21
CA TYR A 142 1.26 -3.34 -0.43
C TYR A 142 2.36 -4.34 -0.12
N ILE A 143 2.48 -4.74 1.14
CA ILE A 143 3.37 -5.84 1.54
C ILE A 143 2.49 -6.98 2.02
N ALA A 144 2.59 -8.11 1.35
CA ALA A 144 1.91 -9.34 1.72
C ALA A 144 2.89 -10.38 2.23
N ASP A 145 2.45 -11.20 3.17
CA ASP A 145 3.20 -12.36 3.64
C ASP A 145 3.19 -13.52 2.63
N ALA A 146 3.90 -14.60 2.95
CA ALA A 146 4.00 -15.78 2.11
C ALA A 146 2.65 -16.50 1.85
N ALA A 147 1.63 -16.23 2.68
CA ALA A 147 0.28 -16.73 2.48
C ALA A 147 -0.57 -15.80 1.59
N GLY A 148 -0.02 -14.66 1.16
CA GLY A 148 -0.72 -13.65 0.37
C GLY A 148 -1.60 -12.72 1.20
N THR A 149 -1.48 -12.72 2.53
CA THR A 149 -2.21 -11.79 3.40
C THR A 149 -1.48 -10.45 3.45
N VAL A 150 -2.16 -9.36 3.17
CA VAL A 150 -1.62 -8.00 3.25
C VAL A 150 -1.32 -7.64 4.70
N ARG A 151 -0.07 -7.32 4.99
CA ARG A 151 0.42 -6.96 6.32
C ARG A 151 0.66 -5.46 6.47
N TYR A 152 1.01 -4.76 5.37
CA TYR A 152 1.23 -3.32 5.34
C TYR A 152 0.65 -2.71 4.06
N VAL A 153 0.13 -1.50 4.20
CA VAL A 153 -0.27 -0.63 3.08
C VAL A 153 0.32 0.75 3.33
N PHE A 154 1.11 1.25 2.39
CA PHE A 154 1.62 2.62 2.40
C PHE A 154 1.00 3.38 1.22
N VAL A 155 0.58 4.60 1.49
CA VAL A 155 -0.05 5.49 0.52
C VAL A 155 0.73 6.80 0.45
N GLU A 156 1.03 7.26 -0.75
CA GLU A 156 1.75 8.50 -1.08
C GLU A 156 3.21 8.50 -0.63
N ARG A 157 3.49 8.29 0.66
CA ARG A 157 4.85 8.39 1.20
C ARG A 157 5.18 7.27 2.16
N VAL A 158 6.43 6.80 2.05
CA VAL A 158 7.02 5.89 3.01
C VAL A 158 8.51 6.20 3.13
N SER A 159 9.03 6.28 4.33
CA SER A 159 10.49 6.40 4.50
C SER A 159 11.18 5.06 4.21
N TYR A 160 12.44 5.13 3.76
CA TYR A 160 13.28 3.93 3.61
C TYR A 160 13.24 3.03 4.85
N LYS A 161 13.37 3.61 6.05
CA LYS A 161 13.35 2.85 7.31
C LYS A 161 12.05 2.09 7.48
N GLN A 162 10.89 2.76 7.33
CA GLN A 162 9.58 2.13 7.48
C GLN A 162 9.38 0.99 6.47
N LEU A 163 9.74 1.22 5.20
CA LEU A 163 9.57 0.20 4.17
C LEU A 163 10.53 -0.99 4.38
N SER A 164 11.79 -0.74 4.70
CA SER A 164 12.79 -1.79 4.97
C SER A 164 12.42 -2.63 6.19
N GLU A 165 12.01 -2.00 7.29
CA GLU A 165 11.57 -2.68 8.51
C GLU A 165 10.32 -3.55 8.23
N ALA A 166 9.32 -3.01 7.54
CA ALA A 166 8.11 -3.77 7.19
C ALA A 166 8.40 -4.99 6.30
N VAL A 167 9.29 -4.86 5.32
CA VAL A 167 9.70 -6.00 4.48
C VAL A 167 10.44 -7.05 5.29
N LYS A 168 11.38 -6.64 6.15
CA LYS A 168 12.15 -7.57 7.01
C LYS A 168 11.25 -8.30 8.00
N GLU A 169 10.34 -7.59 8.66
CA GLU A 169 9.38 -8.19 9.59
C GLU A 169 8.53 -9.28 8.92
N VAL A 170 7.96 -8.98 7.74
CA VAL A 170 7.11 -9.94 7.02
C VAL A 170 7.93 -11.12 6.47
N SER A 171 9.22 -10.90 6.21
CA SER A 171 10.15 -11.94 5.74
C SER A 171 10.70 -12.82 6.87
N GLY A 172 10.44 -12.49 8.14
CA GLY A 172 11.04 -13.19 9.29
C GLY A 172 12.56 -13.00 9.38
N SER A 173 13.10 -11.93 8.80
CA SER A 173 14.53 -11.59 8.82
C SER A 173 14.74 -10.54 9.90
N GLU A 174 15.10 -10.94 11.13
CA GLU A 174 15.63 -10.04 12.16
C GLU A 174 17.10 -9.72 11.91
#